data_e791f95ccef301b8a36af350a9bc68c9
#
_entry.id   e791f95ccef301b8a36af350a9bc68c9
#
_cell.length_a   1.000
_cell.length_b   1.000
_cell.length_c   1.000
_cell.angle_alpha   90.00
_cell.angle_beta   90.00
_cell.angle_gamma   90.00
#
_symmetry.space_group_name_H-M   'P 1'
#
loop_
_entity.id
_entity.type
_entity.pdbx_description
1 polymer ?
#
loop_
_entity_poly.entity_id
_entity_poly.type
_entity_poly.pdbx_seq_one_letter_code
_entity_poly.pdbx_strand_id
1 'polypeptide(L)'
;MQIYPMATTRLLVPVVLVGGALWLRVFLDQLGPDTRVALAYSPYLLCAVALFLAYQFNRCRLMLAAFGVAVFFWIVQNHLQVSLSQPDASRLYLALSLALPLLCLFLLLVPETGIWNLQGLILSLLFVFLALVCTQLAQWLPEASDAAAQYYRARPTEGYVISRGATLLIALVLVVGLVLVVVRNEEAEAAILGVLGALYFLLALLHLEDISVVMCVAAGLCLVWGLLRSTHAMAYRDELTGLLGRRALGERLNRLGRRYCIAMLDVDHFKKFNDNFGHDAGDAVLRMIAAQMSKVPGGGLPYRYGGE
;
A
#
# COMPACT_ATOMS: atom_id res chain seq x y z
N MET A 1 -3.14 27.72 0.70
CA MET A 1 -3.11 26.54 -0.18
C MET A 1 -2.46 25.43 0.63
N GLN A 2 -3.27 24.52 1.18
CA GLN A 2 -2.76 23.40 1.98
C GLN A 2 -1.86 22.56 1.08
N ILE A 3 -0.60 22.36 1.50
CA ILE A 3 0.33 21.45 0.83
C ILE A 3 -0.05 20.02 1.26
N TYR A 4 -1.26 19.59 0.94
CA TYR A 4 -1.52 18.17 0.84
C TYR A 4 -0.89 17.73 -0.48
N PRO A 5 -0.01 16.75 -0.51
CA PRO A 5 0.37 16.17 -1.77
C PRO A 5 -0.93 15.72 -2.45
N MET A 6 -1.19 16.24 -3.65
CA MET A 6 -2.35 15.81 -4.43
C MET A 6 -2.29 14.28 -4.53
N ALA A 7 -3.44 13.61 -4.55
CA ALA A 7 -3.50 12.14 -4.70
C ALA A 7 -2.63 11.64 -5.87
N THR A 8 -2.49 12.46 -6.91
CA THR A 8 -1.61 12.24 -8.07
C THR A 8 -0.13 12.11 -7.71
N THR A 9 0.38 12.89 -6.72
CA THR A 9 1.79 12.83 -6.33
C THR A 9 2.13 11.58 -5.53
N ARG A 10 1.14 10.99 -4.85
CA ARG A 10 1.30 9.72 -4.10
C ARG A 10 1.41 8.53 -5.03
N LEU A 11 0.66 8.53 -6.13
CA LEU A 11 0.70 7.47 -7.12
C LEU A 11 1.92 7.54 -8.03
N LEU A 12 2.56 8.72 -8.13
CA LEU A 12 3.72 8.90 -9.00
C LEU A 12 4.83 7.90 -8.69
N VAL A 13 5.18 7.73 -7.40
CA VAL A 13 6.29 6.85 -7.00
C VAL A 13 5.98 5.37 -7.28
N PRO A 14 4.84 4.80 -6.87
CA PRO A 14 4.47 3.43 -7.28
C PRO A 14 4.46 3.23 -8.79
N VAL A 15 3.92 4.17 -9.57
CA VAL A 15 3.89 4.08 -11.04
C VAL A 15 5.30 4.10 -11.63
N VAL A 16 6.17 4.99 -11.14
CA VAL A 16 7.58 5.06 -11.58
C VAL A 16 8.33 3.80 -11.18
N LEU A 17 8.11 3.25 -9.98
CA LEU A 17 8.76 2.02 -9.54
C LEU A 17 8.36 0.82 -10.41
N VAL A 18 7.07 0.64 -10.67
CA VAL A 18 6.57 -0.46 -11.49
C VAL A 18 6.96 -0.29 -12.96
N GLY A 19 6.81 0.91 -13.53
CA GLY A 19 7.22 1.20 -14.89
C GLY A 19 8.74 1.12 -15.11
N GLY A 20 9.51 1.64 -14.14
CA GLY A 20 10.96 1.53 -14.12
C GLY A 20 11.46 0.09 -14.02
N ALA A 21 10.78 -0.74 -13.24
CA ALA A 21 11.07 -2.16 -13.13
C ALA A 21 10.83 -2.90 -14.46
N LEU A 22 9.72 -2.61 -15.15
CA LEU A 22 9.45 -3.16 -16.49
C LEU A 22 10.54 -2.75 -17.49
N TRP A 23 10.97 -1.50 -17.43
CA TRP A 23 12.05 -1.00 -18.30
C TRP A 23 13.40 -1.64 -17.96
N LEU A 24 13.72 -1.76 -16.66
CA LEU A 24 14.98 -2.34 -16.19
C LEU A 24 15.12 -3.82 -16.57
N ARG A 25 14.01 -4.56 -16.64
CA ARG A 25 14.00 -5.97 -17.05
C ARG A 25 14.72 -6.18 -18.41
N VAL A 26 14.56 -5.26 -19.34
CA VAL A 26 15.18 -5.34 -20.67
C VAL A 26 16.72 -5.40 -20.61
N PHE A 27 17.31 -4.83 -19.55
CA PHE A 27 18.77 -4.79 -19.36
C PHE A 27 19.28 -5.96 -18.51
N LEU A 28 18.40 -6.75 -17.88
CA LEU A 28 18.85 -7.89 -17.05
C LEU A 28 19.52 -8.97 -17.89
N ASP A 29 19.17 -9.10 -19.16
CA ASP A 29 19.78 -10.07 -20.06
C ASP A 29 21.29 -9.81 -20.28
N GLN A 30 21.75 -8.60 -19.96
CA GLN A 30 23.17 -8.22 -20.05
C GLN A 30 23.96 -8.53 -18.76
N LEU A 31 23.27 -8.92 -17.68
CA LEU A 31 23.92 -9.22 -16.41
C LEU A 31 24.55 -10.63 -16.42
N GLY A 32 25.70 -10.75 -15.79
CA GLY A 32 26.34 -12.05 -15.59
C GLY A 32 25.54 -12.98 -14.67
N PRO A 33 25.77 -14.30 -14.75
CA PRO A 33 25.00 -15.31 -14.00
C PRO A 33 25.05 -15.09 -12.47
N ASP A 34 26.20 -14.73 -11.92
CA ASP A 34 26.37 -14.51 -10.48
C ASP A 34 25.53 -13.32 -9.98
N THR A 35 25.44 -12.25 -10.76
CA THR A 35 24.63 -11.07 -10.44
C THR A 35 23.14 -11.37 -10.52
N ARG A 36 22.69 -12.21 -11.45
CA ARG A 36 21.30 -12.67 -11.54
C ARG A 36 20.90 -13.52 -10.33
N VAL A 37 21.78 -14.43 -9.89
CA VAL A 37 21.56 -15.23 -8.67
C VAL A 37 21.44 -14.33 -7.45
N ALA A 38 22.34 -13.34 -7.29
CA ALA A 38 22.24 -12.39 -6.18
C ALA A 38 20.92 -11.56 -6.25
N LEU A 39 20.51 -11.13 -7.45
CA LEU A 39 19.27 -10.39 -7.66
C LEU A 39 18.03 -11.22 -7.31
N ALA A 40 18.05 -12.54 -7.54
CA ALA A 40 16.95 -13.44 -7.21
C ALA A 40 16.57 -13.46 -5.72
N TYR A 41 17.49 -13.12 -4.82
CA TYR A 41 17.22 -13.02 -3.38
C TYR A 41 16.72 -11.62 -2.95
N SER A 42 16.86 -10.61 -3.80
CA SER A 42 16.49 -9.22 -3.47
C SER A 42 15.01 -9.03 -3.09
N PRO A 43 14.00 -9.73 -3.67
CA PRO A 43 12.61 -9.62 -3.23
C PRO A 43 12.42 -10.05 -1.78
N TYR A 44 13.09 -11.15 -1.36
CA TYR A 44 13.01 -11.60 0.04
C TYR A 44 13.61 -10.58 1.00
N LEU A 45 14.75 -9.98 0.65
CA LEU A 45 15.37 -8.94 1.45
C LEU A 45 14.44 -7.72 1.61
N LEU A 46 13.84 -7.25 0.52
CA LEU A 46 12.92 -6.10 0.56
C LEU A 46 11.65 -6.42 1.34
N CYS A 47 11.08 -7.63 1.19
CA CYS A 47 9.96 -8.06 2.00
C CYS A 47 10.33 -8.15 3.48
N ALA A 48 11.52 -8.66 3.83
CA ALA A 48 12.00 -8.70 5.21
C ALA A 48 12.14 -7.29 5.81
N VAL A 49 12.71 -6.34 5.04
CA VAL A 49 12.80 -4.93 5.44
C VAL A 49 11.41 -4.33 5.62
N ALA A 50 10.47 -4.58 4.69
CA ALA A 50 9.09 -4.09 4.79
C ALA A 50 8.38 -4.68 6.01
N LEU A 51 8.54 -5.99 6.28
CA LEU A 51 7.98 -6.65 7.47
C LEU A 51 8.55 -6.06 8.76
N PHE A 52 9.86 -5.85 8.83
CA PHE A 52 10.51 -5.25 9.98
C PHE A 52 10.01 -3.82 10.24
N LEU A 53 9.92 -2.99 9.20
CA LEU A 53 9.41 -1.62 9.32
C LEU A 53 7.92 -1.63 9.71
N ALA A 54 7.10 -2.49 9.11
CA ALA A 54 5.68 -2.60 9.44
C ALA A 54 5.48 -3.04 10.91
N TYR A 55 6.30 -3.97 11.40
CA TYR A 55 6.34 -4.37 12.79
C TYR A 55 6.74 -3.21 13.71
N GLN A 56 7.84 -2.53 13.41
CA GLN A 56 8.37 -1.41 14.20
C GLN A 56 7.37 -0.24 14.31
N PHE A 57 6.62 0.01 13.24
CA PHE A 57 5.63 1.09 13.18
C PHE A 57 4.20 0.63 13.49
N ASN A 58 4.03 -0.63 13.91
CA ASN A 58 2.75 -1.23 14.30
C ASN A 58 1.67 -1.11 13.20
N ARG A 59 2.04 -1.42 11.91
CA ARG A 59 1.20 -1.28 10.72
C ARG A 59 0.75 -2.65 10.20
N CYS A 60 -0.43 -3.11 10.62
CA CYS A 60 -0.94 -4.44 10.32
C CYS A 60 -1.21 -4.63 8.81
N ARG A 61 -1.88 -3.69 8.14
CA ARG A 61 -2.22 -3.80 6.70
C ARG A 61 -0.99 -3.96 5.81
N LEU A 62 0.02 -3.09 6.00
CA LEU A 62 1.25 -3.13 5.20
C LEU A 62 2.12 -4.34 5.57
N MET A 63 2.05 -4.83 6.81
CA MET A 63 2.68 -6.08 7.21
C MET A 63 2.07 -7.27 6.47
N LEU A 64 0.75 -7.37 6.40
CA LEU A 64 0.05 -8.43 5.66
C LEU A 64 0.33 -8.35 4.15
N ALA A 65 0.42 -7.13 3.59
CA ALA A 65 0.82 -6.94 2.20
C ALA A 65 2.24 -7.45 1.95
N ALA A 66 3.21 -7.11 2.80
CA ALA A 66 4.60 -7.56 2.67
C ALA A 66 4.73 -9.08 2.80
N PHE A 67 4.01 -9.67 3.76
CA PHE A 67 3.93 -11.12 3.92
C PHE A 67 3.30 -11.78 2.68
N GLY A 68 2.20 -11.21 2.17
CA GLY A 68 1.54 -11.69 0.96
C GLY A 68 2.46 -11.66 -0.26
N VAL A 69 3.23 -10.59 -0.46
CA VAL A 69 4.23 -10.50 -1.56
C VAL A 69 5.32 -11.56 -1.41
N ALA A 70 5.83 -11.77 -0.19
CA ALA A 70 6.87 -12.78 0.06
C ALA A 70 6.37 -14.20 -0.25
N VAL A 71 5.17 -14.56 0.23
CA VAL A 71 4.54 -15.85 -0.04
C VAL A 71 4.23 -16.01 -1.53
N PHE A 72 3.70 -14.97 -2.17
CA PHE A 72 3.40 -14.97 -3.59
C PHE A 72 4.66 -15.21 -4.43
N PHE A 73 5.75 -14.50 -4.12
CA PHE A 73 7.04 -14.69 -4.79
C PHE A 73 7.58 -16.10 -4.57
N TRP A 74 7.51 -16.62 -3.33
CA TRP A 74 7.95 -17.98 -3.02
C TRP A 74 7.17 -19.02 -3.84
N ILE A 75 5.84 -18.87 -3.94
CA ILE A 75 5.00 -19.79 -4.74
C ILE A 75 5.40 -19.73 -6.22
N VAL A 76 5.57 -18.53 -6.76
CA VAL A 76 5.96 -18.35 -8.18
C VAL A 76 7.31 -19.01 -8.45
N GLN A 77 8.30 -18.83 -7.58
CA GLN A 77 9.65 -19.37 -7.78
C GLN A 77 9.70 -20.91 -7.66
N ASN A 78 8.92 -21.49 -6.76
CA ASN A 78 9.02 -22.94 -6.51
C ASN A 78 8.02 -23.78 -7.30
N HIS A 79 6.89 -23.19 -7.74
CA HIS A 79 5.80 -23.97 -8.32
C HIS A 79 5.35 -23.48 -9.72
N LEU A 80 5.68 -22.26 -10.13
CA LEU A 80 5.25 -21.69 -11.41
C LEU A 80 6.41 -21.49 -12.41
N GLN A 81 7.60 -22.01 -12.13
CA GLN A 81 8.71 -22.05 -13.09
C GLN A 81 8.63 -23.26 -14.06
N VAL A 82 7.43 -23.84 -14.16
CA VAL A 82 7.12 -24.97 -15.04
C VAL A 82 6.04 -24.56 -16.05
N SER A 83 5.87 -25.38 -17.10
CA SER A 83 4.84 -25.11 -18.10
C SER A 83 3.43 -25.08 -17.49
N LEU A 84 2.67 -24.02 -17.77
CA LEU A 84 1.26 -23.90 -17.36
C LEU A 84 0.31 -24.90 -18.05
N SER A 85 0.82 -25.77 -18.93
CA SER A 85 0.08 -26.91 -19.46
C SER A 85 -0.13 -28.02 -18.42
N GLN A 86 0.69 -28.03 -17.35
CA GLN A 86 0.50 -28.94 -16.24
C GLN A 86 -0.73 -28.53 -15.41
N PRO A 87 -1.64 -29.48 -15.06
CA PRO A 87 -2.90 -29.16 -14.38
C PRO A 87 -2.68 -28.48 -13.02
N ASP A 88 -1.68 -28.90 -12.26
CA ASP A 88 -1.39 -28.33 -10.94
C ASP A 88 -0.86 -26.90 -11.04
N ALA A 89 0.06 -26.64 -11.97
CA ALA A 89 0.56 -25.28 -12.22
C ALA A 89 -0.56 -24.34 -12.73
N SER A 90 -1.43 -24.82 -13.61
CA SER A 90 -2.58 -24.07 -14.10
C SER A 90 -3.58 -23.72 -12.99
N ARG A 91 -3.90 -24.66 -12.10
CA ARG A 91 -4.79 -24.44 -10.94
C ARG A 91 -4.18 -23.43 -9.96
N LEU A 92 -2.89 -23.58 -9.66
CA LEU A 92 -2.18 -22.66 -8.77
C LEU A 92 -2.09 -21.25 -9.36
N TYR A 93 -1.81 -21.12 -10.65
CA TYR A 93 -1.83 -19.83 -11.36
C TYR A 93 -3.22 -19.18 -11.29
N LEU A 94 -4.29 -19.95 -11.48
CA LEU A 94 -5.65 -19.47 -11.34
C LEU A 94 -5.92 -18.99 -9.91
N ALA A 95 -5.51 -19.76 -8.90
CA ALA A 95 -5.65 -19.39 -7.49
C ALA A 95 -4.96 -18.04 -7.19
N LEU A 96 -3.74 -17.86 -7.67
CA LEU A 96 -3.00 -16.61 -7.48
C LEU A 96 -3.64 -15.43 -8.22
N SER A 97 -4.16 -15.65 -9.43
CA SER A 97 -4.83 -14.61 -10.22
C SER A 97 -6.14 -14.12 -9.59
N LEU A 98 -6.81 -14.95 -8.80
CA LEU A 98 -7.99 -14.61 -8.01
C LEU A 98 -7.61 -14.03 -6.64
N ALA A 99 -6.62 -14.63 -5.97
CA ALA A 99 -6.20 -14.20 -4.64
C ALA A 99 -5.62 -12.78 -4.65
N LEU A 100 -4.81 -12.45 -5.64
CA LEU A 100 -4.17 -11.13 -5.75
C LEU A 100 -5.18 -9.97 -5.63
N PRO A 101 -6.18 -9.83 -6.52
CA PRO A 101 -7.12 -8.70 -6.43
C PRO A 101 -7.98 -8.74 -5.18
N LEU A 102 -8.41 -9.93 -4.73
CA LEU A 102 -9.27 -10.06 -3.54
C LEU A 102 -8.54 -9.73 -2.25
N LEU A 103 -7.29 -10.17 -2.09
CA LEU A 103 -6.46 -9.81 -0.95
C LEU A 103 -6.08 -8.33 -0.95
N CYS A 104 -5.75 -7.75 -2.11
CA CYS A 104 -5.51 -6.31 -2.23
C CYS A 104 -6.78 -5.51 -1.91
N LEU A 105 -7.95 -5.93 -2.41
CA LEU A 105 -9.24 -5.29 -2.09
C LEU A 105 -9.52 -5.36 -0.59
N PHE A 106 -9.31 -6.51 0.04
CA PHE A 106 -9.45 -6.66 1.49
C PHE A 106 -8.57 -5.67 2.22
N LEU A 107 -7.27 -5.57 1.89
CA LEU A 107 -6.35 -4.64 2.51
C LEU A 107 -6.71 -3.16 2.26
N LEU A 108 -7.31 -2.83 1.10
CA LEU A 108 -7.79 -1.49 0.80
C LEU A 108 -9.03 -1.10 1.59
N LEU A 109 -9.96 -2.03 1.83
CA LEU A 109 -11.23 -1.74 2.50
C LEU A 109 -11.10 -1.66 4.01
N VAL A 110 -10.21 -2.46 4.59
CA VAL A 110 -10.03 -2.55 6.05
C VAL A 110 -9.29 -1.31 6.58
N PRO A 111 -9.66 -0.77 7.76
CA PRO A 111 -8.91 0.30 8.41
C PRO A 111 -7.54 -0.18 8.89
N GLU A 112 -6.59 0.76 9.00
CA GLU A 112 -5.28 0.44 9.60
C GLU A 112 -5.46 0.16 11.09
N THR A 113 -4.90 -0.94 11.54
CA THR A 113 -4.92 -1.37 12.94
C THR A 113 -3.52 -1.73 13.41
N GLY A 114 -3.31 -1.71 14.73
CA GLY A 114 -2.08 -2.24 15.29
C GLY A 114 -2.01 -3.78 15.16
N ILE A 115 -0.80 -4.31 15.18
CA ILE A 115 -0.51 -5.74 15.07
C ILE A 115 -0.90 -6.47 16.34
N TRP A 116 -0.62 -5.85 17.51
CA TRP A 116 -0.72 -6.46 18.83
C TRP A 116 -2.08 -6.21 19.52
N ASN A 117 -3.15 -6.15 18.75
CA ASN A 117 -4.50 -6.03 19.29
C ASN A 117 -5.41 -7.11 18.71
N LEU A 118 -6.56 -7.32 19.33
CA LEU A 118 -7.53 -8.30 18.86
C LEU A 118 -7.99 -8.05 17.43
N GLN A 119 -8.12 -6.79 17.03
CA GLN A 119 -8.49 -6.41 15.67
C GLN A 119 -7.43 -6.83 14.65
N GLY A 120 -6.14 -6.59 14.92
CA GLY A 120 -5.04 -7.01 14.06
C GLY A 120 -4.96 -8.54 13.92
N LEU A 121 -5.20 -9.28 15.01
CA LEU A 121 -5.27 -10.74 14.96
C LEU A 121 -6.44 -11.21 14.08
N ILE A 122 -7.64 -10.64 14.26
CA ILE A 122 -8.81 -10.99 13.45
C ILE A 122 -8.54 -10.69 11.96
N LEU A 123 -7.95 -9.54 11.64
CA LEU A 123 -7.61 -9.18 10.26
C LEU A 123 -6.61 -10.15 9.65
N SER A 124 -5.59 -10.57 10.41
CA SER A 124 -4.62 -11.55 9.94
C SER A 124 -5.26 -12.90 9.66
N LEU A 125 -6.16 -13.36 10.54
CA LEU A 125 -6.91 -14.61 10.33
C LEU A 125 -7.84 -14.52 9.12
N LEU A 126 -8.54 -13.39 8.93
CA LEU A 126 -9.40 -13.19 7.76
C LEU A 126 -8.60 -13.12 6.46
N PHE A 127 -7.40 -12.51 6.48
CA PHE A 127 -6.51 -12.49 5.32
C PHE A 127 -6.08 -13.90 4.90
N VAL A 128 -5.65 -14.73 5.86
CA VAL A 128 -5.29 -16.13 5.61
C VAL A 128 -6.51 -16.94 5.15
N PHE A 129 -7.65 -16.77 5.81
CA PHE A 129 -8.89 -17.44 5.42
C PHE A 129 -9.29 -17.10 3.97
N LEU A 130 -9.24 -15.83 3.58
CA LEU A 130 -9.53 -15.40 2.22
C LEU A 130 -8.56 -16.02 1.20
N ALA A 131 -7.27 -16.11 1.53
CA ALA A 131 -6.29 -16.79 0.68
C ALA A 131 -6.63 -18.28 0.49
N LEU A 132 -7.03 -18.99 1.55
CA LEU A 132 -7.48 -20.37 1.48
C LEU A 132 -8.76 -20.52 0.66
N VAL A 133 -9.73 -19.63 0.81
CA VAL A 133 -10.95 -19.61 -0.02
C VAL A 133 -10.61 -19.46 -1.50
N CYS A 134 -9.66 -18.61 -1.86
CA CYS A 134 -9.22 -18.46 -3.25
C CYS A 134 -8.63 -19.74 -3.82
N THR A 135 -7.87 -20.54 -3.02
CA THR A 135 -7.34 -21.82 -3.48
C THR A 135 -8.44 -22.84 -3.72
N GLN A 136 -9.45 -22.91 -2.85
CA GLN A 136 -10.61 -23.79 -3.03
C GLN A 136 -11.46 -23.37 -4.24
N LEU A 137 -11.71 -22.06 -4.40
CA LEU A 137 -12.45 -21.52 -5.53
C LEU A 137 -11.77 -21.87 -6.87
N ALA A 138 -10.43 -21.79 -6.91
CA ALA A 138 -9.65 -22.14 -8.09
C ALA A 138 -9.70 -23.62 -8.45
N GLN A 139 -9.93 -24.51 -7.47
CA GLN A 139 -10.14 -25.92 -7.72
C GLN A 139 -11.55 -26.20 -8.29
N TRP A 140 -12.56 -25.49 -7.75
CA TRP A 140 -13.96 -25.69 -8.11
C TRP A 140 -14.35 -24.99 -9.43
N LEU A 141 -13.77 -23.85 -9.76
CA LEU A 141 -14.16 -23.02 -10.91
C LEU A 141 -14.07 -23.72 -12.28
N PRO A 142 -13.05 -24.57 -12.57
CA PRO A 142 -12.98 -25.33 -13.82
C PRO A 142 -14.08 -26.39 -13.97
N GLU A 143 -14.69 -26.81 -12.85
CA GLU A 143 -15.71 -27.85 -12.80
C GLU A 143 -17.13 -27.26 -12.81
N ALA A 144 -17.28 -25.97 -12.51
CA ALA A 144 -18.60 -25.34 -12.29
C ALA A 144 -19.43 -25.14 -13.57
N SER A 145 -18.80 -24.80 -14.68
CA SER A 145 -19.42 -24.72 -16.01
C SER A 145 -18.38 -24.49 -17.10
N ASP A 146 -18.61 -25.03 -18.31
CA ASP A 146 -17.74 -24.81 -19.46
C ASP A 146 -17.62 -23.31 -19.84
N ALA A 147 -18.72 -22.54 -19.71
CA ALA A 147 -18.74 -21.11 -20.03
C ALA A 147 -17.88 -20.30 -19.04
N ALA A 148 -17.97 -20.55 -17.74
CA ALA A 148 -17.14 -19.89 -16.74
C ALA A 148 -15.67 -20.25 -16.90
N ALA A 149 -15.36 -21.53 -17.10
CA ALA A 149 -14.01 -22.00 -17.35
C ALA A 149 -13.42 -21.39 -18.63
N GLN A 150 -14.20 -21.28 -19.70
CA GLN A 150 -13.79 -20.65 -20.95
C GLN A 150 -13.50 -19.16 -20.77
N TYR A 151 -14.36 -18.43 -20.04
CA TYR A 151 -14.17 -17.00 -19.76
C TYR A 151 -12.89 -16.73 -18.97
N TYR A 152 -12.61 -17.55 -17.94
CA TYR A 152 -11.38 -17.42 -17.15
C TYR A 152 -10.12 -17.92 -17.87
N ARG A 153 -10.25 -18.81 -18.88
CA ARG A 153 -9.13 -19.26 -19.72
C ARG A 153 -8.86 -18.31 -20.89
N ALA A 154 -9.84 -17.50 -21.30
CA ALA A 154 -9.68 -16.59 -22.42
C ALA A 154 -8.64 -15.51 -22.10
N ARG A 155 -7.58 -15.43 -22.88
CA ARG A 155 -6.52 -14.42 -22.76
C ARG A 155 -6.98 -13.09 -23.36
N PRO A 156 -6.63 -11.93 -22.77
CA PRO A 156 -7.04 -10.63 -23.27
C PRO A 156 -6.41 -10.30 -24.64
N THR A 157 -5.12 -10.62 -24.80
CA THR A 157 -4.34 -10.37 -26.04
C THR A 157 -3.26 -11.43 -26.19
N GLU A 158 -2.72 -11.59 -27.39
CA GLU A 158 -1.51 -12.40 -27.59
C GLU A 158 -0.35 -11.84 -26.79
N GLY A 159 0.43 -12.70 -26.16
CA GLY A 159 1.55 -12.33 -25.28
C GLY A 159 1.22 -12.15 -23.81
N TYR A 160 -0.05 -12.11 -23.42
CA TYR A 160 -0.46 -12.08 -22.00
C TYR A 160 -0.92 -13.45 -21.53
N VAL A 161 -0.45 -13.87 -20.36
CA VAL A 161 -0.81 -15.16 -19.76
C VAL A 161 -2.12 -15.09 -18.99
N ILE A 162 -2.40 -13.92 -18.37
CA ILE A 162 -3.56 -13.71 -17.48
C ILE A 162 -4.88 -13.75 -18.24
N SER A 163 -5.93 -14.27 -17.60
CA SER A 163 -7.26 -14.37 -18.18
C SER A 163 -7.99 -13.02 -18.23
N ARG A 164 -8.99 -12.90 -19.11
CA ARG A 164 -9.86 -11.70 -19.19
C ARG A 164 -10.59 -11.46 -17.89
N GLY A 165 -11.11 -12.51 -17.24
CA GLY A 165 -11.83 -12.40 -15.98
C GLY A 165 -10.97 -11.83 -14.85
N ALA A 166 -9.75 -12.37 -14.69
CA ALA A 166 -8.81 -11.86 -13.71
C ALA A 166 -8.36 -10.42 -14.01
N THR A 167 -8.12 -10.08 -15.28
CA THR A 167 -7.78 -8.69 -15.68
C THR A 167 -8.90 -7.72 -15.32
N LEU A 168 -10.16 -8.06 -15.59
CA LEU A 168 -11.30 -7.20 -15.24
C LEU A 168 -11.48 -7.05 -13.73
N LEU A 169 -11.27 -8.13 -12.97
CA LEU A 169 -11.32 -8.07 -11.51
C LEU A 169 -10.21 -7.16 -10.94
N ILE A 170 -8.98 -7.29 -11.46
CA ILE A 170 -7.86 -6.42 -11.08
C ILE A 170 -8.14 -4.97 -11.46
N ALA A 171 -8.68 -4.71 -12.66
CA ALA A 171 -9.06 -3.36 -13.09
C ALA A 171 -10.13 -2.74 -12.17
N LEU A 172 -11.12 -3.52 -11.75
CA LEU A 172 -12.14 -3.10 -10.79
C LEU A 172 -11.50 -2.70 -9.44
N VAL A 173 -10.62 -3.54 -8.90
CA VAL A 173 -9.92 -3.27 -7.64
C VAL A 173 -9.02 -2.05 -7.76
N LEU A 174 -8.37 -1.86 -8.90
CA LEU A 174 -7.56 -0.68 -9.18
C LEU A 174 -8.41 0.59 -9.17
N VAL A 175 -9.60 0.59 -9.79
CA VAL A 175 -10.52 1.74 -9.76
C VAL A 175 -10.98 2.03 -8.32
N VAL A 176 -11.38 1.01 -7.57
CA VAL A 176 -11.75 1.18 -6.15
C VAL A 176 -10.59 1.77 -5.34
N GLY A 177 -9.39 1.25 -5.53
CA GLY A 177 -8.19 1.74 -4.85
C GLY A 177 -7.85 3.18 -5.21
N LEU A 178 -7.98 3.58 -6.48
CA LEU A 178 -7.80 4.97 -6.91
C LEU A 178 -8.78 5.93 -6.22
N VAL A 179 -10.05 5.53 -6.09
CA VAL A 179 -11.05 6.30 -5.34
C VAL A 179 -10.65 6.41 -3.86
N LEU A 180 -10.19 5.31 -3.25
CA LEU A 180 -9.76 5.32 -1.84
C LEU A 180 -8.51 6.18 -1.60
N VAL A 181 -7.54 6.20 -2.52
CA VAL A 181 -6.38 7.11 -2.46
C VAL A 181 -6.83 8.57 -2.42
N VAL A 182 -7.87 8.93 -3.18
CA VAL A 182 -8.41 10.30 -3.19
C VAL A 182 -9.20 10.61 -1.90
N VAL A 183 -10.05 9.66 -1.46
CA VAL A 183 -10.97 9.87 -0.32
C VAL A 183 -10.24 9.81 1.01
N ARG A 184 -9.44 8.77 1.25
CA ARG A 184 -8.72 8.58 2.52
C ARG A 184 -7.44 9.41 2.60
N ASN A 185 -6.86 9.72 1.45
CA ASN A 185 -5.64 10.52 1.34
C ASN A 185 -4.45 9.96 2.17
N GLU A 186 -4.32 8.62 2.23
CA GLU A 186 -3.24 7.90 2.93
C GLU A 186 -2.21 7.32 1.95
N GLU A 187 -0.97 7.17 2.41
CA GLU A 187 0.14 6.62 1.59
C GLU A 187 0.04 5.08 1.44
N ALA A 188 -0.65 4.43 2.38
CA ALA A 188 -0.82 2.97 2.39
C ALA A 188 -1.62 2.48 1.17
N GLU A 189 -2.70 3.19 0.79
CA GLU A 189 -3.50 2.86 -0.39
C GLU A 189 -2.65 2.91 -1.67
N ALA A 190 -1.81 3.93 -1.82
CA ALA A 190 -0.95 4.07 -2.99
C ALA A 190 0.11 2.94 -3.05
N ALA A 191 0.66 2.54 -1.90
CA ALA A 191 1.60 1.42 -1.82
C ALA A 191 0.93 0.09 -2.20
N ILE A 192 -0.28 -0.20 -1.69
CA ILE A 192 -1.04 -1.41 -2.02
C ILE A 192 -1.40 -1.45 -3.51
N LEU A 193 -1.76 -0.29 -4.11
CA LEU A 193 -1.99 -0.20 -5.55
C LEU A 193 -0.71 -0.46 -6.36
N GLY A 194 0.43 0.01 -5.87
CA GLY A 194 1.74 -0.32 -6.46
C GLY A 194 2.02 -1.82 -6.44
N VAL A 195 1.73 -2.50 -5.32
CA VAL A 195 1.82 -3.96 -5.21
C VAL A 195 0.88 -4.64 -6.19
N LEU A 196 -0.39 -4.22 -6.26
CA LEU A 196 -1.37 -4.77 -7.20
C LEU A 196 -0.89 -4.65 -8.65
N GLY A 197 -0.37 -3.48 -9.05
CA GLY A 197 0.17 -3.24 -10.38
C GLY A 197 1.40 -4.09 -10.69
N ALA A 198 2.35 -4.18 -9.76
CA ALA A 198 3.55 -4.99 -9.92
C ALA A 198 3.22 -6.48 -10.10
N LEU A 199 2.39 -7.03 -9.20
CA LEU A 199 2.00 -8.43 -9.26
C LEU A 199 1.07 -8.74 -10.45
N TYR A 200 0.28 -7.77 -10.91
CA TYR A 200 -0.46 -7.90 -12.18
C TYR A 200 0.49 -8.12 -13.36
N PHE A 201 1.51 -7.28 -13.51
CA PHE A 201 2.49 -7.43 -14.60
C PHE A 201 3.31 -8.71 -14.46
N LEU A 202 3.61 -9.14 -13.23
CA LEU A 202 4.23 -10.45 -12.99
C LEU A 202 3.38 -11.58 -13.57
N LEU A 203 2.09 -11.63 -13.22
CA LEU A 203 1.18 -12.66 -13.72
C LEU A 203 0.93 -12.54 -15.23
N ALA A 204 0.75 -11.33 -15.73
CA ALA A 204 0.48 -11.08 -17.15
C ALA A 204 1.65 -11.48 -18.07
N LEU A 205 2.87 -11.28 -17.59
CA LEU A 205 4.10 -11.48 -18.35
C LEU A 205 4.95 -12.66 -17.80
N LEU A 206 4.32 -13.62 -17.13
CA LEU A 206 5.02 -14.73 -16.44
C LEU A 206 5.91 -15.57 -17.37
N HIS A 207 5.69 -15.51 -18.69
CA HIS A 207 6.52 -16.18 -19.68
C HIS A 207 7.90 -15.52 -19.89
N LEU A 208 8.10 -14.30 -19.39
CA LEU A 208 9.38 -13.60 -19.49
C LEU A 208 10.31 -13.99 -18.34
N GLU A 209 11.56 -14.28 -18.66
CA GLU A 209 12.60 -14.54 -17.66
C GLU A 209 12.76 -13.35 -16.70
N ASP A 210 13.07 -13.62 -15.44
CA ASP A 210 13.33 -12.64 -14.38
C ASP A 210 12.19 -11.66 -14.05
N ILE A 211 11.03 -11.73 -14.74
CA ILE A 211 9.90 -10.83 -14.49
C ILE A 211 9.41 -10.92 -13.04
N SER A 212 9.39 -12.13 -12.47
CA SER A 212 8.97 -12.37 -11.09
C SER A 212 9.87 -11.65 -10.09
N VAL A 213 11.18 -11.69 -10.30
CA VAL A 213 12.16 -11.00 -9.45
C VAL A 213 11.95 -9.49 -9.50
N VAL A 214 11.94 -8.93 -10.71
CA VAL A 214 11.88 -7.48 -10.91
C VAL A 214 10.56 -6.88 -10.41
N MET A 215 9.44 -7.55 -10.67
CA MET A 215 8.13 -7.07 -10.20
C MET A 215 7.96 -7.22 -8.70
N CYS A 216 8.49 -8.27 -8.07
CA CYS A 216 8.47 -8.40 -6.61
C CYS A 216 9.42 -7.42 -5.93
N VAL A 217 10.55 -7.05 -6.56
CA VAL A 217 11.39 -5.94 -6.11
C VAL A 217 10.60 -4.62 -6.14
N ALA A 218 9.90 -4.33 -7.24
CA ALA A 218 9.07 -3.14 -7.34
C ALA A 218 7.96 -3.12 -6.28
N ALA A 219 7.29 -4.25 -6.05
CA ALA A 219 6.27 -4.39 -5.00
C ALA A 219 6.86 -4.12 -3.61
N GLY A 220 8.01 -4.73 -3.29
CA GLY A 220 8.73 -4.49 -2.04
C GLY A 220 9.14 -3.03 -1.84
N LEU A 221 9.65 -2.38 -2.90
CA LEU A 221 10.00 -0.95 -2.86
C LEU A 221 8.76 -0.06 -2.66
N CYS A 222 7.62 -0.38 -3.29
CA CYS A 222 6.36 0.33 -3.05
C CYS A 222 5.94 0.23 -1.58
N LEU A 223 6.07 -0.95 -0.95
CA LEU A 223 5.74 -1.14 0.46
C LEU A 223 6.70 -0.39 1.38
N VAL A 224 8.00 -0.49 1.18
CA VAL A 224 9.00 0.24 1.97
C VAL A 224 8.76 1.75 1.85
N TRP A 225 8.54 2.25 0.64
CA TRP A 225 8.22 3.66 0.42
C TRP A 225 6.95 4.09 1.15
N GLY A 226 5.85 3.30 1.04
CA GLY A 226 4.59 3.59 1.71
C GLY A 226 4.73 3.60 3.24
N LEU A 227 5.50 2.65 3.81
CA LEU A 227 5.80 2.60 5.24
C LEU A 227 6.58 3.84 5.70
N LEU A 228 7.66 4.21 5.01
CA LEU A 228 8.46 5.38 5.35
C LEU A 228 7.65 6.67 5.26
N ARG A 229 6.84 6.83 4.22
CA ARG A 229 5.99 8.02 4.04
C ARG A 229 4.88 8.11 5.07
N SER A 230 4.20 6.99 5.36
CA SER A 230 3.14 6.98 6.37
C SER A 230 3.68 7.31 7.76
N THR A 231 4.86 6.80 8.10
CA THR A 231 5.53 7.08 9.37
C THR A 231 5.98 8.53 9.47
N HIS A 232 6.57 9.06 8.39
CA HIS A 232 6.94 10.47 8.33
C HIS A 232 5.71 11.36 8.53
N ALA A 233 4.59 11.05 7.87
CA ALA A 233 3.36 11.83 8.01
C ALA A 233 2.86 11.86 9.46
N MET A 234 2.92 10.74 10.20
CA MET A 234 2.55 10.69 11.63
C MET A 234 3.49 11.51 12.51
N ALA A 235 4.81 11.48 12.25
CA ALA A 235 5.78 12.22 13.05
C ALA A 235 5.63 13.74 12.92
N TYR A 236 5.01 14.21 11.83
CA TYR A 236 4.89 15.64 11.51
C TYR A 236 3.48 16.21 11.70
N ARG A 237 2.48 15.37 12.01
CA ARG A 237 1.10 15.81 12.25
C ARG A 237 0.66 15.48 13.67
N ASP A 238 -0.17 16.33 14.20
CA ASP A 238 -0.86 16.10 15.46
C ASP A 238 -2.07 15.19 15.24
N GLU A 239 -2.15 14.12 16.00
CA GLU A 239 -3.19 13.08 15.84
C GLU A 239 -4.60 13.60 16.15
N LEU A 240 -4.73 14.53 17.09
CA LEU A 240 -6.03 15.06 17.51
C LEU A 240 -6.60 16.08 16.51
N THR A 241 -5.75 17.01 16.05
CA THR A 241 -6.18 18.17 15.28
C THR A 241 -5.87 18.07 13.79
N GLY A 242 -4.98 17.15 13.39
CA GLY A 242 -4.49 17.02 12.01
C GLY A 242 -3.57 18.18 11.56
N LEU A 243 -3.32 19.17 12.41
CA LEU A 243 -2.38 20.25 12.13
C LEU A 243 -0.94 19.73 12.09
N LEU A 244 -0.05 20.52 11.50
CA LEU A 244 1.38 20.25 11.59
C LEU A 244 1.85 20.36 13.04
N GLY A 245 2.60 19.36 13.51
CA GLY A 245 3.09 19.30 14.88
C GLY A 245 4.38 20.12 15.10
N ARG A 246 4.87 20.09 16.34
CA ARG A 246 6.08 20.79 16.79
C ARG A 246 7.33 20.49 15.95
N ARG A 247 7.49 19.23 15.49
CA ARG A 247 8.64 18.84 14.63
C ARG A 247 8.58 19.54 13.29
N ALA A 248 7.41 19.60 12.66
CA ALA A 248 7.21 20.32 11.40
C ALA A 248 7.49 21.82 11.54
N LEU A 249 7.09 22.44 12.68
CA LEU A 249 7.40 23.83 12.99
C LEU A 249 8.92 24.04 13.08
N GLY A 250 9.64 23.20 13.83
CA GLY A 250 11.10 23.29 13.98
C GLY A 250 11.84 23.27 12.65
N GLU A 251 11.48 22.33 11.76
CA GLU A 251 12.07 22.31 10.41
C GLU A 251 11.71 23.54 9.57
N ARG A 252 10.49 24.03 9.72
CA ARG A 252 10.07 25.23 8.99
C ARG A 252 10.83 26.46 9.45
N LEU A 253 11.02 26.61 10.75
CA LEU A 253 11.79 27.72 11.34
C LEU A 253 13.23 27.77 10.79
N ASN A 254 13.87 26.61 10.62
CA ASN A 254 15.23 26.51 10.05
C ASN A 254 15.29 26.91 8.56
N ARG A 255 14.16 26.98 7.87
CA ARG A 255 14.06 27.31 6.43
C ARG A 255 13.42 28.67 6.17
N LEU A 256 13.09 29.44 7.22
CA LEU A 256 12.49 30.77 7.05
C LEU A 256 13.50 31.77 6.49
N GLY A 257 13.02 32.61 5.60
CA GLY A 257 13.77 33.74 5.07
C GLY A 257 13.88 34.88 6.11
N ARG A 258 14.29 36.04 5.65
CA ARG A 258 14.51 37.23 6.53
C ARG A 258 13.23 37.92 7.02
N ARG A 259 12.09 37.67 6.39
CA ARG A 259 10.81 38.35 6.71
C ARG A 259 9.74 37.28 6.97
N TYR A 260 9.35 37.16 8.21
CA TYR A 260 8.26 36.27 8.65
C TYR A 260 7.60 36.86 9.89
N CYS A 261 6.39 36.39 10.17
CA CYS A 261 5.66 36.64 11.39
C CYS A 261 5.27 35.32 12.02
N ILE A 262 5.36 35.22 13.33
CA ILE A 262 4.88 34.09 14.12
C ILE A 262 3.81 34.61 15.06
N ALA A 263 2.63 33.96 15.05
CA ALA A 263 1.58 34.17 16.02
C ALA A 263 1.48 32.95 16.92
N MET A 264 1.46 33.13 18.22
CA MET A 264 1.12 32.11 19.20
C MET A 264 -0.31 32.31 19.68
N LEU A 265 -1.08 31.27 19.66
CA LEU A 265 -2.48 31.25 20.10
C LEU A 265 -2.58 30.25 21.25
N ASP A 266 -3.34 30.58 22.27
CA ASP A 266 -3.63 29.76 23.42
C ASP A 266 -5.12 29.83 23.77
N VAL A 267 -5.68 28.77 24.33
CA VAL A 267 -7.11 28.73 24.67
C VAL A 267 -7.31 29.17 26.12
N ASP A 268 -7.93 30.33 26.31
CA ASP A 268 -8.19 30.85 27.65
C ASP A 268 -8.97 29.87 28.52
N HIS A 269 -8.44 29.61 29.71
CA HIS A 269 -9.08 28.76 30.70
C HIS A 269 -9.39 27.31 30.26
N PHE A 270 -8.65 26.75 29.29
CA PHE A 270 -8.92 25.43 28.72
C PHE A 270 -8.96 24.32 29.77
N LYS A 271 -8.09 24.36 30.77
CA LYS A 271 -8.13 23.41 31.88
C LYS A 271 -9.47 23.47 32.64
N LYS A 272 -9.95 24.67 32.96
CA LYS A 272 -11.25 24.83 33.63
C LYS A 272 -12.42 24.37 32.78
N PHE A 273 -12.31 24.52 31.46
CA PHE A 273 -13.28 24.01 30.51
C PHE A 273 -13.31 22.46 30.56
N ASN A 274 -12.15 21.82 30.51
CA ASN A 274 -12.04 20.37 30.61
C ASN A 274 -12.56 19.81 31.96
N ASP A 275 -12.26 20.51 33.06
CA ASP A 275 -12.73 20.11 34.39
C ASP A 275 -14.27 20.18 34.50
N ASN A 276 -14.92 21.09 33.78
CA ASN A 276 -16.38 21.27 33.79
C ASN A 276 -17.13 20.37 32.77
N PHE A 277 -16.55 20.13 31.58
CA PHE A 277 -17.23 19.51 30.44
C PHE A 277 -16.61 18.18 30.00
N GLY A 278 -15.48 17.79 30.59
CA GLY A 278 -14.75 16.58 30.25
C GLY A 278 -13.76 16.76 29.08
N HIS A 279 -12.80 15.83 29.02
CA HIS A 279 -11.73 15.84 28.00
C HIS A 279 -12.25 15.68 26.56
N ASP A 280 -13.31 14.90 26.36
CA ASP A 280 -13.91 14.69 25.03
C ASP A 280 -14.46 16.00 24.44
N ALA A 281 -15.07 16.85 25.31
CA ALA A 281 -15.54 18.17 24.92
C ALA A 281 -14.37 19.10 24.59
N GLY A 282 -13.29 19.05 25.39
CA GLY A 282 -12.05 19.79 25.12
C GLY A 282 -11.41 19.40 23.80
N ASP A 283 -11.34 18.11 23.51
CA ASP A 283 -10.84 17.60 22.23
C ASP A 283 -11.68 18.09 21.04
N ALA A 284 -12.99 18.16 21.18
CA ALA A 284 -13.88 18.73 20.14
C ALA A 284 -13.59 20.22 19.92
N VAL A 285 -13.35 21.00 20.99
CA VAL A 285 -12.97 22.41 20.89
C VAL A 285 -11.63 22.59 20.17
N LEU A 286 -10.61 21.79 20.52
CA LEU A 286 -9.31 21.84 19.86
C LEU A 286 -9.41 21.52 18.36
N ARG A 287 -10.23 20.52 17.98
CA ARG A 287 -10.48 20.21 16.55
C ARG A 287 -11.17 21.38 15.83
N MET A 288 -12.12 22.04 16.49
CA MET A 288 -12.82 23.19 15.93
C MET A 288 -11.88 24.38 15.70
N ILE A 289 -11.03 24.70 16.68
CA ILE A 289 -10.03 25.78 16.57
C ILE A 289 -9.05 25.45 15.44
N ALA A 290 -8.53 24.23 15.39
CA ALA A 290 -7.63 23.77 14.34
C ALA A 290 -8.25 23.91 12.93
N ALA A 291 -9.54 23.57 12.79
CA ALA A 291 -10.27 23.74 11.54
C ALA A 291 -10.39 25.22 11.12
N GLN A 292 -10.52 26.16 12.07
CA GLN A 292 -10.50 27.60 11.78
C GLN A 292 -9.09 28.10 11.45
N MET A 293 -8.07 27.68 12.20
CA MET A 293 -6.67 28.03 11.91
C MET A 293 -6.25 27.56 10.51
N SER A 294 -6.76 26.44 10.05
CA SER A 294 -6.49 25.92 8.69
C SER A 294 -7.01 26.81 7.56
N LYS A 295 -7.93 27.74 7.87
CA LYS A 295 -8.53 28.68 6.89
C LYS A 295 -7.82 30.04 6.83
N VAL A 296 -6.74 30.24 7.59
CA VAL A 296 -6.01 31.51 7.64
C VAL A 296 -5.54 31.91 6.24
N PRO A 297 -5.93 33.10 5.73
CA PRO A 297 -5.51 33.60 4.43
C PRO A 297 -4.04 34.06 4.43
N GLY A 298 -3.50 34.35 3.25
CA GLY A 298 -2.16 34.93 3.13
C GLY A 298 -1.01 33.92 3.21
N GLY A 299 -1.28 32.63 3.11
CA GLY A 299 -0.24 31.59 3.14
C GLY A 299 0.27 31.24 4.54
N GLY A 300 -0.45 31.65 5.58
CA GLY A 300 -0.19 31.22 6.95
C GLY A 300 -0.30 29.70 7.09
N LEU A 301 0.65 29.08 7.83
CA LEU A 301 0.64 27.65 8.11
C LEU A 301 0.40 27.43 9.60
N PRO A 302 -0.70 26.78 9.98
CA PRO A 302 -1.00 26.49 11.37
C PRO A 302 -0.22 25.28 11.86
N TYR A 303 0.21 25.37 13.11
CA TYR A 303 0.93 24.31 13.81
C TYR A 303 0.33 24.10 15.19
N ARG A 304 0.36 22.85 15.69
CA ARG A 304 0.12 22.55 17.10
C ARG A 304 1.45 22.37 17.81
N TYR A 305 1.75 23.24 18.76
CA TYR A 305 3.03 23.25 19.48
C TYR A 305 2.97 22.45 20.79
N GLY A 306 1.86 22.48 21.50
CA GLY A 306 1.67 21.88 22.81
C GLY A 306 0.30 21.24 23.00
N GLY A 307 -0.07 20.99 24.23
CA GLY A 307 -1.32 20.33 24.62
C GLY A 307 -2.59 21.12 24.36
N GLU A 308 -2.50 22.43 24.43
CA GLU A 308 -3.63 23.37 24.34
C GLU A 308 -3.57 24.22 23.08
#